data_16a3c74754721b562d22d0b885c2c32c
#
_entry.id   16a3c74754721b562d22d0b885c2c32c
#
_cell.length_a   1.000
_cell.length_b   1.000
_cell.length_c   1.000
_cell.angle_alpha   90.00
_cell.angle_beta   90.00
_cell.angle_gamma   90.00
#
_symmetry.space_group_name_H-M   'P 1'
#
loop_
_entity.id
_entity.type
_entity.pdbx_description
1 polymer ?
#
loop_
_entity_poly.entity_id
_entity_poly.type
_entity_poly.pdbx_seq_one_letter_code
_entity_poly.pdbx_strand_id
1 'polypeptide(L)'
;MKSQRNGLAVDRREFLATTGGGLLAAAIPAAASVAVAAGGGAAPSPGTSGRAQTASTALRKIPIGVFDPVYDDLSLDEMLDKVSALGLEAMEIGTGGYPNSGHCPVDELLQDAGKAKAWKKKFEDRGIQVATLSCHGNPVHPDAKHAAKDAETFRKTVLLAERLDVKVIVGFSGCPGGSPSETQPNWITYRWPPEYAEMQDWQWKEKVIPYWKEAAKFARVHGIRRLAFEMHPKFVVYNPRTLMKLREAVGEEIGANCDLSHLFWQGCDPVEVIHFLGKQGAIFHAHMKDTVSFPENVAKYGVLNFAFDTGDLPQASETFRAVGYGHSASLWKSVVKAYMDTGYEGILSIENEDPILTGAVGVERAAYVLKNVRNELLGT
;
A
#
# COMPACT_ATOMS: atom_id res chain seq x y z
N MET A 1 -16.34 -39.61 -4.40
CA MET A 1 -17.28 -39.14 -3.38
C MET A 1 -17.45 -37.64 -3.59
N LYS A 2 -18.61 -37.20 -4.06
CA LYS A 2 -18.88 -35.77 -4.33
C LYS A 2 -19.30 -35.09 -3.02
N SER A 3 -18.56 -34.12 -2.56
CA SER A 3 -18.93 -33.25 -1.45
C SER A 3 -19.91 -32.18 -1.95
N GLN A 4 -21.13 -32.21 -1.42
CA GLN A 4 -22.13 -31.17 -1.66
C GLN A 4 -21.78 -29.94 -0.84
N ARG A 5 -21.56 -28.81 -1.52
CA ARG A 5 -21.50 -27.49 -0.89
C ARG A 5 -22.92 -26.97 -0.73
N ASN A 6 -23.42 -26.93 0.48
CA ASN A 6 -24.64 -26.21 0.83
C ASN A 6 -24.25 -24.72 1.04
N GLY A 7 -24.57 -23.89 0.06
CA GLY A 7 -24.51 -22.45 0.19
C GLY A 7 -25.71 -21.94 1.00
N LEU A 8 -25.50 -21.44 2.19
CA LEU A 8 -26.48 -20.62 2.91
C LEU A 8 -26.39 -19.19 2.35
N ALA A 9 -27.34 -18.85 1.48
CA ALA A 9 -27.56 -17.47 1.05
C ALA A 9 -28.15 -16.69 2.23
N VAL A 10 -27.36 -15.77 2.80
CA VAL A 10 -27.86 -14.81 3.79
C VAL A 10 -28.68 -13.77 3.05
N ASP A 11 -29.93 -13.55 3.48
CA ASP A 11 -30.85 -12.59 2.85
C ASP A 11 -30.32 -11.16 3.04
N ARG A 12 -30.14 -10.46 1.92
CA ARG A 12 -29.67 -9.07 1.83
C ARG A 12 -30.46 -8.10 2.70
N ARG A 13 -31.71 -8.41 3.05
CA ARG A 13 -32.59 -7.54 3.83
C ARG A 13 -32.33 -7.62 5.34
N GLU A 14 -31.92 -8.77 5.86
CA GLU A 14 -31.60 -8.89 7.29
C GLU A 14 -30.28 -8.22 7.67
N PHE A 15 -29.28 -8.26 6.77
CA PHE A 15 -27.99 -7.60 7.03
C PHE A 15 -28.12 -6.06 7.09
N LEU A 16 -28.96 -5.46 6.24
CA LEU A 16 -29.18 -4.00 6.24
C LEU A 16 -30.06 -3.51 7.42
N ALA A 17 -30.86 -4.38 8.01
CA ALA A 17 -31.70 -4.00 9.16
C ALA A 17 -30.93 -3.96 10.48
N THR A 18 -29.81 -4.65 10.63
CA THR A 18 -28.99 -4.69 11.85
C THR A 18 -27.93 -3.59 11.92
N THR A 19 -27.60 -2.92 10.80
CA THR A 19 -26.61 -1.83 10.76
C THR A 19 -27.21 -0.43 10.71
N GLY A 20 -28.54 -0.31 10.73
CA GLY A 20 -29.29 0.96 10.58
C GLY A 20 -29.84 1.57 11.86
N GLY A 21 -29.23 1.39 13.01
CA GLY A 21 -29.76 1.90 14.28
C GLY A 21 -28.72 2.51 15.21
N GLY A 22 -28.63 3.86 15.24
CA GLY A 22 -28.14 4.58 16.40
C GLY A 22 -26.81 5.34 16.26
N LEU A 23 -26.82 6.47 15.55
CA LEU A 23 -25.86 7.54 15.79
C LEU A 23 -26.19 8.22 17.14
N LEU A 24 -25.53 7.80 18.21
CA LEU A 24 -25.41 8.59 19.44
C LEU A 24 -24.01 9.21 19.43
N ALA A 25 -23.97 10.52 19.18
CA ALA A 25 -22.77 11.33 19.32
C ALA A 25 -22.34 11.37 20.79
N ALA A 26 -21.27 10.66 21.13
CA ALA A 26 -20.59 10.83 22.41
C ALA A 26 -19.61 11.99 22.29
N ALA A 27 -19.90 13.09 22.98
CA ALA A 27 -19.00 14.23 23.09
C ALA A 27 -17.77 13.86 23.92
N ILE A 28 -16.58 14.05 23.35
CA ILE A 28 -15.30 13.95 24.05
C ILE A 28 -15.08 15.27 24.79
N PRO A 29 -14.76 15.28 26.10
CA PRO A 29 -14.47 16.51 26.82
C PRO A 29 -13.11 17.07 26.40
N ALA A 30 -13.07 18.37 26.11
CA ALA A 30 -11.88 19.13 25.75
C ALA A 30 -10.87 19.14 26.91
N ALA A 31 -9.63 18.81 26.59
CA ALA A 31 -8.49 18.90 27.49
C ALA A 31 -8.17 20.36 27.82
N ALA A 32 -7.99 20.66 29.11
CA ALA A 32 -7.72 21.95 29.65
C ALA A 32 -6.37 22.52 29.21
N SER A 33 -6.38 23.72 28.65
CA SER A 33 -5.17 24.50 28.33
C SER A 33 -4.55 25.07 29.59
N VAL A 34 -3.29 24.77 29.83
CA VAL A 34 -2.48 25.45 30.88
C VAL A 34 -1.93 26.74 30.29
N ALA A 35 -2.37 27.86 30.81
CA ALA A 35 -1.86 29.19 30.45
C ALA A 35 -0.53 29.46 31.21
N VAL A 36 0.56 29.71 30.46
CA VAL A 36 1.79 30.27 31.01
C VAL A 36 1.81 31.78 30.78
N ALA A 37 2.04 32.52 31.86
CA ALA A 37 2.00 33.97 31.91
C ALA A 37 3.09 34.65 31.08
N ALA A 38 2.70 35.73 30.44
CA ALA A 38 3.55 36.57 29.60
C ALA A 38 4.40 37.55 30.45
N GLY A 39 5.69 37.60 30.14
CA GLY A 39 6.58 38.70 30.49
C GLY A 39 6.67 39.70 29.34
N GLY A 40 6.43 40.99 29.64
CA GLY A 40 6.39 42.06 28.65
C GLY A 40 7.75 42.44 28.06
N GLY A 41 7.77 42.82 26.80
CA GLY A 41 8.89 43.41 26.08
C GLY A 41 8.39 44.23 24.88
N ALA A 42 8.90 45.45 24.74
CA ALA A 42 8.43 46.56 23.90
C ALA A 42 8.29 46.27 22.40
N ALA A 43 7.35 46.95 21.77
CA ALA A 43 7.03 46.94 20.36
C ALA A 43 8.12 47.69 19.52
N PRO A 44 8.46 47.23 18.31
CA PRO A 44 8.98 48.08 17.25
C PRO A 44 7.91 48.36 16.18
N SER A 45 8.07 49.54 15.55
CA SER A 45 7.24 50.21 14.56
C SER A 45 6.96 49.42 13.26
N PRO A 46 5.94 49.81 12.46
CA PRO A 46 5.46 49.05 11.32
C PRO A 46 6.36 49.20 10.09
N GLY A 47 7.03 48.14 9.76
CA GLY A 47 7.68 47.98 8.47
C GLY A 47 6.71 47.40 7.45
N THR A 48 6.74 47.96 6.25
CA THR A 48 5.97 47.65 5.03
C THR A 48 5.70 46.18 4.82
N SER A 49 4.40 45.84 4.79
CA SER A 49 3.88 44.53 4.45
C SER A 49 4.14 44.19 2.98
N GLY A 50 5.23 43.48 2.73
CA GLY A 50 5.36 42.69 1.51
C GLY A 50 4.36 41.53 1.58
N ARG A 51 3.26 41.66 0.87
CA ARG A 51 2.25 40.60 0.66
C ARG A 51 2.95 39.49 -0.12
N ALA A 52 3.45 38.47 0.58
CA ALA A 52 3.87 37.23 -0.06
C ALA A 52 2.63 36.68 -0.79
N GLN A 53 2.62 36.85 -2.10
CA GLN A 53 1.71 36.11 -2.96
C GLN A 53 2.09 34.64 -2.81
N THR A 54 1.34 33.91 -2.00
CA THR A 54 1.30 32.45 -2.09
C THR A 54 0.76 32.13 -3.48
N ALA A 55 1.64 31.83 -4.40
CA ALA A 55 1.26 31.23 -5.66
C ALA A 55 0.48 29.96 -5.29
N SER A 56 -0.82 29.95 -5.53
CA SER A 56 -1.64 28.74 -5.51
C SER A 56 -1.09 27.84 -6.61
N THR A 57 -0.17 26.94 -6.26
CA THR A 57 0.23 25.90 -7.18
C THR A 57 -1.01 25.05 -7.42
N ALA A 58 -1.52 25.06 -8.66
CA ALA A 58 -2.65 24.23 -9.06
C ALA A 58 -2.35 22.77 -8.67
N LEU A 59 -3.30 22.11 -8.02
CA LEU A 59 -3.16 20.70 -7.62
C LEU A 59 -2.91 19.84 -8.87
N ARG A 60 -1.88 19.00 -8.82
CA ARG A 60 -1.55 18.10 -9.93
C ARG A 60 -2.52 16.93 -9.93
N LYS A 61 -3.05 16.58 -11.11
CA LYS A 61 -3.82 15.35 -11.30
C LYS A 61 -2.92 14.13 -11.08
N ILE A 62 -3.30 13.23 -10.16
CA ILE A 62 -2.65 11.94 -9.94
C ILE A 62 -3.44 10.89 -10.72
N PRO A 63 -2.81 10.08 -11.60
CA PRO A 63 -3.49 9.00 -12.32
C PRO A 63 -4.06 7.96 -11.35
N ILE A 64 -5.21 7.40 -11.67
CA ILE A 64 -5.80 6.27 -10.93
C ILE A 64 -5.55 5.01 -11.74
N GLY A 65 -5.03 4.00 -11.06
CA GLY A 65 -4.72 2.70 -11.64
C GLY A 65 -5.28 1.55 -10.82
N VAL A 66 -4.88 0.33 -11.18
CA VAL A 66 -5.27 -0.90 -10.49
C VAL A 66 -4.12 -1.90 -10.50
N PHE A 67 -4.01 -2.70 -9.44
CA PHE A 67 -3.11 -3.84 -9.36
C PHE A 67 -3.78 -5.06 -9.99
N ASP A 68 -3.08 -5.72 -10.91
CA ASP A 68 -3.63 -6.68 -11.85
C ASP A 68 -4.14 -8.02 -11.26
N PRO A 69 -3.68 -8.54 -10.09
CA PRO A 69 -4.14 -9.84 -9.61
C PRO A 69 -5.64 -9.93 -9.33
N VAL A 70 -6.32 -8.80 -9.16
CA VAL A 70 -7.78 -8.76 -9.00
C VAL A 70 -8.54 -9.29 -10.24
N TYR A 71 -7.84 -9.44 -11.34
CA TYR A 71 -8.33 -9.93 -12.64
C TYR A 71 -7.62 -11.22 -13.10
N ASP A 72 -7.11 -12.03 -12.17
CA ASP A 72 -6.35 -13.26 -12.46
C ASP A 72 -7.15 -14.31 -13.24
N ASP A 73 -8.47 -14.20 -13.25
CA ASP A 73 -9.42 -15.02 -14.02
C ASP A 73 -9.59 -14.58 -15.48
N LEU A 74 -9.00 -13.44 -15.88
CA LEU A 74 -9.11 -12.87 -17.22
C LEU A 74 -7.79 -13.01 -18.01
N SER A 75 -7.89 -13.03 -19.32
CA SER A 75 -6.72 -12.81 -20.18
C SER A 75 -6.23 -11.36 -20.09
N LEU A 76 -4.97 -11.12 -20.48
CA LEU A 76 -4.40 -9.78 -20.52
C LEU A 76 -5.28 -8.79 -21.31
N ASP A 77 -5.77 -9.18 -22.48
CA ASP A 77 -6.57 -8.29 -23.32
C ASP A 77 -7.96 -7.99 -22.72
N GLU A 78 -8.64 -8.99 -22.15
CA GLU A 78 -9.93 -8.80 -21.46
C GLU A 78 -9.77 -7.90 -20.21
N MET A 79 -8.70 -8.08 -19.43
CA MET A 79 -8.37 -7.21 -18.31
C MET A 79 -8.18 -5.77 -18.78
N LEU A 80 -7.34 -5.55 -19.80
CA LEU A 80 -7.05 -4.21 -20.32
C LEU A 80 -8.29 -3.51 -20.87
N ASP A 81 -9.19 -4.25 -21.53
CA ASP A 81 -10.47 -3.72 -22.01
C ASP A 81 -11.37 -3.27 -20.85
N LYS A 82 -11.43 -4.04 -19.74
CA LYS A 82 -12.15 -3.64 -18.52
C LYS A 82 -11.55 -2.41 -17.87
N VAL A 83 -10.23 -2.38 -17.71
CA VAL A 83 -9.50 -1.26 -17.10
C VAL A 83 -9.71 0.02 -17.90
N SER A 84 -9.62 -0.06 -19.24
CA SER A 84 -9.90 1.05 -20.15
C SER A 84 -11.36 1.51 -20.07
N ALA A 85 -12.32 0.58 -20.05
CA ALA A 85 -13.75 0.90 -19.92
C ALA A 85 -14.08 1.60 -18.60
N LEU A 86 -13.35 1.29 -17.51
CA LEU A 86 -13.45 2.00 -16.24
C LEU A 86 -12.79 3.38 -16.28
N GLY A 87 -12.09 3.74 -17.36
CA GLY A 87 -11.34 5.00 -17.49
C GLY A 87 -10.22 5.11 -16.46
N LEU A 88 -9.58 3.99 -16.11
CA LEU A 88 -8.35 3.96 -15.34
C LEU A 88 -7.17 4.24 -16.26
N GLU A 89 -6.17 4.93 -15.73
CA GLU A 89 -5.10 5.55 -16.53
C GLU A 89 -3.77 4.79 -16.44
N ALA A 90 -3.67 3.86 -15.49
CA ALA A 90 -2.42 3.13 -15.23
C ALA A 90 -2.67 1.76 -14.61
N MET A 91 -1.64 0.93 -14.65
CA MET A 91 -1.63 -0.36 -13.96
C MET A 91 -0.32 -0.59 -13.23
N GLU A 92 -0.45 -1.29 -12.13
CA GLU A 92 0.58 -2.03 -11.44
C GLU A 92 0.49 -3.49 -11.85
N ILE A 93 1.62 -4.10 -12.22
CA ILE A 93 1.65 -5.45 -12.79
C ILE A 93 2.51 -6.39 -11.95
N GLY A 94 1.92 -7.49 -11.52
CA GLY A 94 2.59 -8.57 -10.82
C GLY A 94 3.59 -9.31 -11.74
N THR A 95 4.80 -9.52 -11.25
CA THR A 95 5.88 -10.21 -11.97
C THR A 95 6.33 -11.49 -11.27
N GLY A 96 5.65 -11.88 -10.22
CA GLY A 96 5.92 -13.05 -9.39
C GLY A 96 5.85 -12.72 -7.90
N GLY A 97 6.03 -13.74 -7.07
CA GLY A 97 5.79 -13.62 -5.63
C GLY A 97 4.31 -13.84 -5.30
N TYR A 98 3.78 -13.05 -4.40
CA TYR A 98 2.38 -13.13 -3.98
C TYR A 98 1.74 -11.71 -3.93
N PRO A 99 0.53 -11.53 -4.46
CA PRO A 99 -0.21 -12.43 -5.34
C PRO A 99 0.43 -12.53 -6.72
N ASN A 100 0.17 -13.64 -7.45
CA ASN A 100 0.68 -13.84 -8.80
C ASN A 100 -0.48 -13.85 -9.79
N SER A 101 -0.32 -13.12 -10.88
CA SER A 101 -1.20 -13.16 -12.04
C SER A 101 -0.46 -13.69 -13.26
N GLY A 102 -1.19 -14.28 -14.20
CA GLY A 102 -0.63 -14.75 -15.48
C GLY A 102 -0.38 -13.66 -16.52
N HIS A 103 -0.62 -12.38 -16.22
CA HIS A 103 -0.60 -11.30 -17.21
C HIS A 103 0.79 -10.89 -17.68
N CYS A 104 1.84 -11.18 -16.90
CA CYS A 104 3.22 -10.83 -17.21
C CYS A 104 4.10 -12.10 -17.36
N PRO A 105 4.34 -12.59 -18.57
CA PRO A 105 5.21 -13.74 -18.82
C PRO A 105 6.69 -13.30 -18.76
N VAL A 106 7.20 -13.06 -17.54
CA VAL A 106 8.50 -12.42 -17.27
C VAL A 106 9.64 -13.04 -18.04
N ASP A 107 9.76 -14.39 -18.05
CA ASP A 107 10.86 -15.09 -18.71
C ASP A 107 10.84 -14.88 -20.22
N GLU A 108 9.66 -14.92 -20.85
CA GLU A 108 9.53 -14.66 -22.29
C GLU A 108 9.89 -13.22 -22.64
N LEU A 109 9.41 -12.25 -21.83
CA LEU A 109 9.67 -10.83 -22.04
C LEU A 109 11.14 -10.48 -21.83
N LEU A 110 11.85 -11.23 -20.96
CA LEU A 110 13.28 -11.08 -20.77
C LEU A 110 14.10 -11.72 -21.90
N GLN A 111 13.61 -12.78 -22.53
CA GLN A 111 14.31 -13.45 -23.63
C GLN A 111 14.15 -12.71 -24.96
N ASP A 112 13.00 -12.06 -25.20
CA ASP A 112 12.65 -11.44 -26.47
C ASP A 112 12.20 -9.98 -26.31
N ALA A 113 13.04 -9.05 -26.79
CA ALA A 113 12.75 -7.61 -26.75
C ALA A 113 11.55 -7.22 -27.64
N GLY A 114 11.30 -7.96 -28.71
CA GLY A 114 10.13 -7.73 -29.58
C GLY A 114 8.84 -8.10 -28.87
N LYS A 115 8.82 -9.23 -28.17
CA LYS A 115 7.70 -9.64 -27.30
C LYS A 115 7.46 -8.63 -26.19
N ALA A 116 8.51 -8.15 -25.51
CA ALA A 116 8.39 -7.12 -24.47
C ALA A 116 7.77 -5.83 -25.00
N LYS A 117 8.21 -5.37 -26.17
CA LYS A 117 7.64 -4.20 -26.83
C LYS A 117 6.17 -4.41 -27.22
N ALA A 118 5.86 -5.57 -27.79
CA ALA A 118 4.49 -5.91 -28.18
C ALA A 118 3.56 -6.03 -26.96
N TRP A 119 4.04 -6.60 -25.85
CA TRP A 119 3.30 -6.67 -24.61
C TRP A 119 2.99 -5.28 -24.06
N LYS A 120 4.00 -4.40 -23.93
CA LYS A 120 3.82 -3.00 -23.46
C LYS A 120 2.87 -2.22 -24.36
N LYS A 121 2.98 -2.43 -25.67
CA LYS A 121 2.10 -1.76 -26.65
C LYS A 121 0.62 -2.06 -26.43
N LYS A 122 0.23 -3.22 -25.93
CA LYS A 122 -1.18 -3.53 -25.65
C LYS A 122 -1.80 -2.57 -24.62
N PHE A 123 -1.01 -2.14 -23.63
CA PHE A 123 -1.41 -1.13 -22.64
C PHE A 123 -1.50 0.25 -23.29
N GLU A 124 -0.45 0.64 -24.02
CA GLU A 124 -0.36 1.94 -24.69
C GLU A 124 -1.51 2.15 -25.68
N ASP A 125 -1.89 1.12 -26.46
CA ASP A 125 -3.00 1.16 -27.42
C ASP A 125 -4.36 1.44 -26.76
N ARG A 126 -4.48 1.21 -25.43
CA ARG A 126 -5.67 1.49 -24.64
C ARG A 126 -5.52 2.72 -23.73
N GLY A 127 -4.43 3.49 -23.91
CA GLY A 127 -4.13 4.66 -23.10
C GLY A 127 -3.77 4.35 -21.64
N ILE A 128 -3.32 3.13 -21.36
CA ILE A 128 -2.96 2.67 -20.02
C ILE A 128 -1.43 2.67 -19.87
N GLN A 129 -0.94 3.26 -18.79
CA GLN A 129 0.48 3.23 -18.43
C GLN A 129 0.79 1.98 -17.59
N VAL A 130 1.85 1.23 -17.91
CA VAL A 130 2.49 0.31 -16.95
C VAL A 130 3.34 1.16 -16.00
N ALA A 131 2.79 1.48 -14.83
CA ALA A 131 3.39 2.43 -13.90
C ALA A 131 4.42 1.79 -12.98
N THR A 132 4.14 0.58 -12.51
CA THR A 132 4.99 -0.18 -11.58
C THR A 132 4.98 -1.66 -11.89
N LEU A 133 6.06 -2.34 -11.52
CA LEU A 133 6.12 -3.79 -11.47
C LEU A 133 6.20 -4.25 -10.02
N SER A 134 5.46 -5.30 -9.68
CA SER A 134 5.34 -5.79 -8.31
C SER A 134 5.82 -7.22 -8.17
N CYS A 135 6.69 -7.45 -7.18
CA CYS A 135 7.23 -8.76 -6.86
C CYS A 135 7.25 -8.98 -5.33
N HIS A 136 6.06 -9.12 -4.77
CA HIS A 136 5.91 -9.36 -3.33
C HIS A 136 6.47 -10.73 -2.96
N GLY A 137 7.46 -10.75 -2.06
CA GLY A 137 8.14 -11.98 -1.66
C GLY A 137 8.95 -11.79 -0.38
N ASN A 138 9.60 -12.85 0.08
CA ASN A 138 10.47 -12.84 1.25
C ASN A 138 11.90 -13.30 0.91
N PRO A 139 12.73 -12.43 0.30
CA PRO A 139 14.08 -12.80 -0.10
C PRO A 139 15.05 -13.01 1.07
N VAL A 140 14.63 -12.72 2.29
CA VAL A 140 15.37 -13.00 3.53
C VAL A 140 14.73 -14.12 4.35
N HIS A 141 13.87 -14.92 3.72
CA HIS A 141 13.23 -16.07 4.36
C HIS A 141 14.27 -17.01 4.97
N PRO A 142 14.02 -17.59 6.18
CA PRO A 142 14.98 -18.49 6.80
C PRO A 142 15.18 -19.80 6.03
N ASP A 143 14.19 -20.28 5.27
CA ASP A 143 14.40 -21.35 4.29
C ASP A 143 15.15 -20.81 3.07
N ALA A 144 16.33 -21.35 2.81
CA ALA A 144 17.24 -20.87 1.77
C ALA A 144 16.68 -21.03 0.35
N LYS A 145 15.84 -22.04 0.08
CA LYS A 145 15.24 -22.26 -1.24
C LYS A 145 14.17 -21.21 -1.51
N HIS A 146 13.36 -20.92 -0.50
CA HIS A 146 12.37 -19.86 -0.57
C HIS A 146 13.03 -18.49 -0.79
N ALA A 147 14.02 -18.15 0.02
CA ALA A 147 14.78 -16.91 -0.10
C ALA A 147 15.42 -16.75 -1.50
N ALA A 148 16.04 -17.82 -2.02
CA ALA A 148 16.67 -17.80 -3.33
C ALA A 148 15.65 -17.61 -4.47
N LYS A 149 14.47 -18.25 -4.38
CA LYS A 149 13.39 -18.08 -5.36
C LYS A 149 12.91 -16.63 -5.39
N ASP A 150 12.64 -16.03 -4.23
CA ASP A 150 12.11 -14.66 -4.16
C ASP A 150 13.19 -13.63 -4.52
N ALA A 151 14.46 -13.88 -4.18
CA ALA A 151 15.57 -13.05 -4.64
C ALA A 151 15.72 -13.08 -6.16
N GLU A 152 15.56 -14.25 -6.79
CA GLU A 152 15.61 -14.37 -8.25
C GLU A 152 14.41 -13.69 -8.92
N THR A 153 13.20 -13.80 -8.33
CA THR A 153 12.03 -13.05 -8.80
C THR A 153 12.30 -11.54 -8.78
N PHE A 154 12.85 -11.00 -7.69
CA PHE A 154 13.24 -9.61 -7.62
C PHE A 154 14.27 -9.23 -8.71
N ARG A 155 15.31 -10.04 -8.90
CA ARG A 155 16.30 -9.79 -9.95
C ARG A 155 15.71 -9.74 -11.35
N LYS A 156 14.85 -10.69 -11.69
CA LYS A 156 14.13 -10.73 -12.97
C LYS A 156 13.23 -9.51 -13.13
N THR A 157 12.54 -9.10 -12.08
CA THR A 157 11.70 -7.89 -12.08
C THR A 157 12.51 -6.64 -12.35
N VAL A 158 13.70 -6.49 -11.75
CA VAL A 158 14.62 -5.37 -12.03
C VAL A 158 15.02 -5.34 -13.50
N LEU A 159 15.44 -6.48 -14.07
CA LEU A 159 15.83 -6.57 -15.48
C LEU A 159 14.66 -6.28 -16.43
N LEU A 160 13.46 -6.73 -16.07
CA LEU A 160 12.27 -6.44 -16.85
C LEU A 160 11.86 -4.96 -16.76
N ALA A 161 11.97 -4.37 -15.58
CA ALA A 161 11.71 -2.94 -15.37
C ALA A 161 12.63 -2.06 -16.21
N GLU A 162 13.93 -2.39 -16.27
CA GLU A 162 14.89 -1.74 -17.17
C GLU A 162 14.43 -1.86 -18.64
N ARG A 163 14.07 -3.07 -19.09
CA ARG A 163 13.64 -3.32 -20.48
C ARG A 163 12.36 -2.60 -20.86
N LEU A 164 11.40 -2.50 -19.94
CA LEU A 164 10.10 -1.85 -20.15
C LEU A 164 10.13 -0.34 -19.85
N ASP A 165 11.26 0.19 -19.39
CA ASP A 165 11.40 1.57 -18.90
C ASP A 165 10.44 1.90 -17.75
N VAL A 166 10.18 0.95 -16.85
CA VAL A 166 9.45 1.14 -15.60
C VAL A 166 10.43 1.54 -14.50
N LYS A 167 10.09 2.52 -13.65
CA LYS A 167 11.05 3.13 -12.72
C LYS A 167 10.83 2.74 -11.26
N VAL A 168 9.71 2.11 -10.96
CA VAL A 168 9.31 1.74 -9.60
C VAL A 168 9.07 0.24 -9.51
N ILE A 169 9.67 -0.39 -8.51
CA ILE A 169 9.40 -1.80 -8.16
C ILE A 169 8.76 -1.82 -6.78
N VAL A 170 7.63 -2.52 -6.68
CA VAL A 170 6.89 -2.73 -5.44
C VAL A 170 7.18 -4.11 -4.88
N GLY A 171 7.23 -4.25 -3.56
CA GLY A 171 7.41 -5.54 -2.90
C GLY A 171 7.43 -5.45 -1.38
N PHE A 172 7.73 -6.57 -0.74
CA PHE A 172 7.88 -6.65 0.72
C PHE A 172 9.34 -6.61 1.15
N SER A 173 9.58 -6.10 2.37
CA SER A 173 10.92 -6.08 2.97
C SER A 173 11.46 -7.47 3.34
N GLY A 174 10.58 -8.46 3.40
CA GLY A 174 10.87 -9.78 3.92
C GLY A 174 10.80 -9.85 5.46
N CYS A 175 10.85 -11.07 5.98
CA CYS A 175 10.91 -11.38 7.41
C CYS A 175 11.81 -12.59 7.63
N PRO A 176 12.97 -12.42 8.29
CA PRO A 176 13.84 -13.53 8.65
C PRO A 176 13.28 -14.37 9.82
N GLY A 177 13.92 -15.48 10.13
CA GLY A 177 13.79 -16.14 11.44
C GLY A 177 14.37 -15.28 12.57
N GLY A 178 14.20 -15.69 13.83
CA GLY A 178 14.78 -15.03 14.99
C GLY A 178 16.23 -15.46 15.27
N SER A 179 16.71 -16.54 14.60
CA SER A 179 18.06 -17.06 14.75
C SER A 179 18.53 -17.78 13.48
N PRO A 180 19.84 -18.12 13.37
CA PRO A 180 20.36 -18.88 12.23
C PRO A 180 19.79 -20.29 12.08
N SER A 181 19.22 -20.86 13.11
CA SER A 181 18.67 -22.22 13.13
C SER A 181 17.15 -22.28 12.87
N GLU A 182 16.47 -21.15 12.87
CA GLU A 182 15.04 -21.12 12.55
C GLU A 182 14.78 -21.30 11.06
N THR A 183 13.70 -22.01 10.74
CA THR A 183 13.28 -22.32 9.37
C THR A 183 12.00 -21.59 8.96
N GLN A 184 11.36 -20.91 9.90
CA GLN A 184 10.14 -20.12 9.68
C GLN A 184 10.39 -18.64 10.02
N PRO A 185 9.70 -17.70 9.32
CA PRO A 185 9.78 -16.28 9.64
C PRO A 185 9.30 -16.00 11.07
N ASN A 186 9.99 -15.09 11.75
CA ASN A 186 9.65 -14.67 13.09
C ASN A 186 9.43 -13.15 13.12
N TRP A 187 8.16 -12.72 13.13
CA TRP A 187 7.81 -11.31 13.12
C TRP A 187 7.83 -10.71 14.52
N ILE A 188 8.88 -9.96 14.84
CA ILE A 188 9.13 -9.38 16.17
C ILE A 188 8.78 -7.88 16.14
N THR A 189 7.69 -7.52 16.82
CA THR A 189 7.25 -6.13 16.98
C THR A 189 7.47 -5.59 18.38
N TYR A 190 7.54 -6.47 19.38
CA TYR A 190 7.70 -6.15 20.79
C TYR A 190 9.04 -6.67 21.32
N ARG A 191 9.84 -5.77 21.89
CA ARG A 191 11.25 -6.01 22.26
C ARG A 191 11.43 -6.55 23.71
N TRP A 192 10.42 -7.16 24.25
CA TRP A 192 10.42 -7.75 25.59
C TRP A 192 9.79 -9.14 25.54
N PRO A 193 10.33 -10.14 26.24
CA PRO A 193 11.58 -10.16 27.02
C PRO A 193 12.87 -9.82 26.23
N PRO A 194 14.04 -9.60 26.89
CA PRO A 194 15.26 -9.09 26.24
C PRO A 194 15.73 -9.89 25.02
N GLU A 195 15.54 -11.21 25.00
CA GLU A 195 15.89 -12.08 23.87
C GLU A 195 15.19 -11.68 22.56
N TYR A 196 13.98 -11.12 22.62
CA TYR A 196 13.30 -10.60 21.42
C TYR A 196 13.98 -9.34 20.85
N ALA A 197 14.61 -8.54 21.72
CA ALA A 197 15.40 -7.41 21.26
C ALA A 197 16.67 -7.88 20.53
N GLU A 198 17.34 -8.89 21.05
CA GLU A 198 18.55 -9.49 20.45
C GLU A 198 18.21 -10.14 19.09
N MET A 199 17.13 -10.92 19.03
CA MET A 199 16.63 -11.52 17.80
C MET A 199 16.31 -10.45 16.74
N GLN A 200 15.58 -9.40 17.10
CA GLN A 200 15.23 -8.31 16.19
C GLN A 200 16.49 -7.59 15.69
N ASP A 201 17.45 -7.30 16.57
CA ASP A 201 18.71 -6.65 16.19
C ASP A 201 19.51 -7.54 15.23
N TRP A 202 19.56 -8.86 15.45
CA TRP A 202 20.17 -9.82 14.56
C TRP A 202 19.46 -9.85 13.17
N GLN A 203 18.11 -9.92 13.14
CA GLN A 203 17.34 -9.86 11.90
C GLN A 203 17.74 -8.67 11.03
N TRP A 204 17.78 -7.49 11.64
CA TRP A 204 18.11 -6.26 10.91
C TRP A 204 19.57 -6.21 10.48
N LYS A 205 20.52 -6.52 11.36
CA LYS A 205 21.95 -6.37 11.11
C LYS A 205 22.49 -7.45 10.18
N GLU A 206 22.07 -8.70 10.37
CA GLU A 206 22.68 -9.84 9.69
C GLU A 206 21.91 -10.31 8.46
N LYS A 207 20.63 -9.95 8.31
CA LYS A 207 19.79 -10.42 7.20
C LYS A 207 19.25 -9.28 6.35
N VAL A 208 18.43 -8.41 6.92
CA VAL A 208 17.63 -7.43 6.16
C VAL A 208 18.52 -6.36 5.51
N ILE A 209 19.32 -5.65 6.32
CA ILE A 209 20.15 -4.55 5.82
C ILE A 209 21.20 -5.03 4.82
N PRO A 210 21.96 -6.12 5.06
CA PRO A 210 22.92 -6.62 4.07
C PRO A 210 22.27 -7.00 2.75
N TYR A 211 21.15 -7.72 2.79
CA TYR A 211 20.44 -8.12 1.58
C TYR A 211 19.99 -6.87 0.76
N TRP A 212 19.30 -5.93 1.41
CA TRP A 212 18.75 -4.78 0.68
C TRP A 212 19.82 -3.79 0.22
N LYS A 213 20.98 -3.72 0.86
CA LYS A 213 22.13 -2.96 0.33
C LYS A 213 22.59 -3.49 -1.02
N GLU A 214 22.76 -4.81 -1.15
CA GLU A 214 23.18 -5.42 -2.42
C GLU A 214 22.06 -5.38 -3.46
N ALA A 215 20.82 -5.63 -3.07
CA ALA A 215 19.66 -5.57 -3.95
C ALA A 215 19.42 -4.15 -4.50
N ALA A 216 19.52 -3.11 -3.67
CA ALA A 216 19.40 -1.71 -4.09
C ALA A 216 20.57 -1.30 -5.01
N LYS A 217 21.78 -1.75 -4.72
CA LYS A 217 22.94 -1.53 -5.60
C LYS A 217 22.73 -2.17 -6.98
N PHE A 218 22.22 -3.42 -7.02
CA PHE A 218 21.87 -4.09 -8.27
C PHE A 218 20.79 -3.32 -9.03
N ALA A 219 19.69 -2.96 -8.38
CA ALA A 219 18.61 -2.20 -9.00
C ALA A 219 19.11 -0.86 -9.59
N ARG A 220 19.98 -0.15 -8.87
CA ARG A 220 20.58 1.13 -9.32
C ARG A 220 21.41 0.98 -10.58
N VAL A 221 22.20 -0.11 -10.71
CA VAL A 221 22.99 -0.39 -11.92
C VAL A 221 22.08 -0.53 -13.14
N HIS A 222 20.87 -1.05 -12.96
CA HIS A 222 19.85 -1.20 -14.01
C HIS A 222 18.90 0.01 -14.12
N GLY A 223 19.27 1.17 -13.54
CA GLY A 223 18.51 2.41 -13.64
C GLY A 223 17.24 2.47 -12.76
N ILE A 224 17.03 1.50 -11.88
CA ILE A 224 15.90 1.48 -10.94
C ILE A 224 16.36 2.11 -9.62
N ARG A 225 15.71 3.21 -9.24
CA ARG A 225 16.04 4.00 -8.04
C ARG A 225 14.86 4.13 -7.05
N ARG A 226 13.76 3.44 -7.30
CA ARG A 226 12.57 3.49 -6.46
C ARG A 226 12.12 2.06 -6.15
N LEU A 227 12.52 1.57 -4.97
CA LEU A 227 12.07 0.29 -4.40
C LEU A 227 11.01 0.63 -3.34
N ALA A 228 9.75 0.38 -3.68
CA ALA A 228 8.58 0.75 -2.89
C ALA A 228 8.16 -0.43 -2.00
N PHE A 229 8.49 -0.36 -0.72
CA PHE A 229 8.10 -1.41 0.22
C PHE A 229 6.73 -1.14 0.80
N GLU A 230 5.87 -2.14 0.70
CA GLU A 230 4.62 -2.14 1.40
C GLU A 230 4.86 -2.32 2.90
N MET A 231 4.27 -1.42 3.69
CA MET A 231 4.31 -1.47 5.15
C MET A 231 3.28 -2.48 5.66
N HIS A 232 3.62 -3.76 5.57
CA HIS A 232 2.68 -4.87 5.77
C HIS A 232 2.99 -5.67 7.04
N PRO A 233 1.98 -6.06 7.85
CA PRO A 233 2.14 -7.00 8.96
C PRO A 233 2.85 -8.28 8.51
N LYS A 234 3.56 -8.93 9.45
CA LYS A 234 4.39 -10.12 9.18
C LYS A 234 5.69 -9.87 8.39
N PHE A 235 5.98 -8.61 8.02
CA PHE A 235 7.26 -8.19 7.46
C PHE A 235 7.99 -7.23 8.39
N VAL A 236 9.32 -7.09 8.25
CA VAL A 236 10.10 -6.22 9.16
C VAL A 236 9.81 -4.73 8.94
N VAL A 237 9.38 -4.34 7.73
CA VAL A 237 8.83 -3.02 7.43
C VAL A 237 7.31 -3.11 7.47
N TYR A 238 6.70 -2.64 8.55
CA TYR A 238 5.25 -2.72 8.79
C TYR A 238 4.61 -1.38 9.17
N ASN A 239 5.41 -0.33 9.30
CA ASN A 239 4.95 1.03 9.58
C ASN A 239 5.98 2.07 9.13
N PRO A 240 5.66 3.37 9.14
CA PRO A 240 6.57 4.43 8.69
C PRO A 240 7.92 4.45 9.42
N ARG A 241 7.95 4.14 10.71
CA ARG A 241 9.19 4.09 11.49
C ARG A 241 10.15 2.99 11.00
N THR A 242 9.65 1.80 10.74
CA THR A 242 10.45 0.68 10.26
C THR A 242 10.89 0.87 8.81
N LEU A 243 10.05 1.52 7.98
CA LEU A 243 10.43 1.94 6.63
C LEU A 243 11.61 2.91 6.67
N MET A 244 11.52 3.98 7.48
CA MET A 244 12.59 4.96 7.58
C MET A 244 13.88 4.36 8.14
N LYS A 245 13.79 3.40 9.08
CA LYS A 245 14.95 2.64 9.56
C LYS A 245 15.66 1.89 8.41
N LEU A 246 14.91 1.27 7.50
CA LEU A 246 15.50 0.60 6.35
C LEU A 246 16.12 1.61 5.37
N ARG A 247 15.40 2.69 5.07
CA ARG A 247 15.87 3.77 4.19
C ARG A 247 17.17 4.41 4.69
N GLU A 248 17.23 4.72 5.98
CA GLU A 248 18.45 5.26 6.61
C GLU A 248 19.65 4.30 6.50
N ALA A 249 19.41 3.00 6.66
CA ALA A 249 20.47 2.00 6.64
C ALA A 249 20.94 1.62 5.22
N VAL A 250 20.08 1.70 4.21
CA VAL A 250 20.34 1.23 2.83
C VAL A 250 20.58 2.37 1.87
N GLY A 251 19.68 3.37 1.84
CA GLY A 251 19.77 4.52 0.93
C GLY A 251 18.42 5.04 0.48
N GLU A 252 18.46 6.13 -0.29
CA GLU A 252 17.27 6.83 -0.77
C GLU A 252 16.46 6.04 -1.80
N GLU A 253 16.99 4.93 -2.31
CA GLU A 253 16.27 4.01 -3.18
C GLU A 253 15.13 3.28 -2.45
N ILE A 254 15.14 3.27 -1.12
CA ILE A 254 14.09 2.66 -0.30
C ILE A 254 12.99 3.69 -0.05
N GLY A 255 11.76 3.33 -0.36
CA GLY A 255 10.58 4.15 -0.11
C GLY A 255 9.33 3.29 0.13
N ALA A 256 8.20 3.94 0.34
CA ALA A 256 6.93 3.30 0.60
C ALA A 256 6.19 2.93 -0.69
N ASN A 257 5.64 1.72 -0.73
CA ASN A 257 4.29 1.52 -1.19
C ASN A 257 3.38 1.83 0.00
N CYS A 258 2.66 2.95 -0.08
CA CYS A 258 1.86 3.44 1.03
C CYS A 258 0.46 2.82 0.96
N ASP A 259 0.33 1.62 1.52
CA ASP A 259 -0.94 0.97 1.76
C ASP A 259 -1.49 1.37 3.13
N LEU A 260 -2.52 2.19 3.12
CA LEU A 260 -3.12 2.70 4.34
C LEU A 260 -3.97 1.64 5.06
N SER A 261 -4.43 0.60 4.37
CA SER A 261 -5.27 -0.44 4.95
C SER A 261 -4.59 -1.16 6.10
N HIS A 262 -3.26 -1.30 6.03
CA HIS A 262 -2.45 -1.89 7.08
C HIS A 262 -2.11 -0.93 8.23
N LEU A 263 -2.37 0.35 8.07
CA LEU A 263 -2.03 1.40 9.04
C LEU A 263 -3.24 1.90 9.83
N PHE A 264 -4.45 1.85 9.25
CA PHE A 264 -5.67 2.27 9.92
C PHE A 264 -5.87 1.56 11.27
N TRP A 265 -5.84 0.24 11.28
CA TRP A 265 -6.02 -0.54 12.49
C TRP A 265 -4.84 -0.47 13.47
N GLN A 266 -3.66 -0.04 13.03
CA GLN A 266 -2.54 0.28 13.92
C GLN A 266 -2.72 1.62 14.63
N GLY A 267 -3.79 2.37 14.34
CA GLY A 267 -4.08 3.67 14.93
C GLY A 267 -3.30 4.82 14.29
N CYS A 268 -2.77 4.64 13.08
CA CYS A 268 -2.12 5.72 12.34
C CYS A 268 -3.16 6.62 11.68
N ASP A 269 -2.94 7.94 11.76
CA ASP A 269 -3.68 8.90 10.92
C ASP A 269 -3.11 8.85 9.49
N PRO A 270 -3.93 8.54 8.47
CA PRO A 270 -3.46 8.37 7.10
C PRO A 270 -2.88 9.65 6.50
N VAL A 271 -3.44 10.81 6.82
CA VAL A 271 -2.98 12.11 6.32
C VAL A 271 -1.62 12.47 6.92
N GLU A 272 -1.44 12.23 8.22
CA GLU A 272 -0.16 12.45 8.89
C GLU A 272 0.93 11.50 8.37
N VAL A 273 0.59 10.23 8.09
CA VAL A 273 1.53 9.27 7.47
C VAL A 273 2.00 9.77 6.11
N ILE A 274 1.06 10.20 5.25
CA ILE A 274 1.40 10.70 3.91
C ILE A 274 2.27 11.95 4.01
N HIS A 275 1.93 12.91 4.87
CA HIS A 275 2.74 14.12 5.06
C HIS A 275 4.12 13.81 5.63
N PHE A 276 4.21 12.88 6.60
CA PHE A 276 5.49 12.48 7.19
C PHE A 276 6.41 11.86 6.14
N LEU A 277 5.93 10.87 5.38
CA LEU A 277 6.72 10.19 4.35
C LEU A 277 6.99 11.10 3.14
N GLY A 278 6.01 11.94 2.76
CA GLY A 278 6.14 12.88 1.65
C GLY A 278 7.24 13.93 1.90
N LYS A 279 7.32 14.48 3.11
CA LYS A 279 8.42 15.41 3.51
C LYS A 279 9.80 14.77 3.40
N GLN A 280 9.90 13.45 3.49
CA GLN A 280 11.15 12.70 3.34
C GLN A 280 11.41 12.25 1.89
N GLY A 281 10.53 12.59 0.95
CA GLY A 281 10.60 12.07 -0.42
C GLY A 281 10.55 10.55 -0.48
N ALA A 282 9.83 9.93 0.45
CA ALA A 282 9.85 8.49 0.67
C ALA A 282 8.57 7.77 0.19
N ILE A 283 7.66 8.42 -0.53
CA ILE A 283 6.49 7.77 -1.14
C ILE A 283 6.77 7.50 -2.61
N PHE A 284 6.86 6.23 -2.99
CA PHE A 284 7.16 5.83 -4.36
C PHE A 284 5.97 5.19 -5.06
N HIS A 285 5.05 4.60 -4.30
CA HIS A 285 3.81 4.01 -4.75
C HIS A 285 2.73 4.16 -3.68
N ALA A 286 1.47 3.98 -4.05
CA ALA A 286 0.35 4.09 -3.13
C ALA A 286 -0.76 3.10 -3.50
N HIS A 287 -1.01 2.14 -2.62
CA HIS A 287 -2.17 1.28 -2.70
C HIS A 287 -3.41 1.97 -2.14
N MET A 288 -4.47 1.93 -2.92
CA MET A 288 -5.79 2.40 -2.52
C MET A 288 -6.64 1.20 -2.11
N LYS A 289 -6.54 0.87 -0.85
CA LYS A 289 -7.25 -0.22 -0.18
C LYS A 289 -7.80 0.30 1.15
N ASP A 290 -9.05 0.00 1.44
CA ASP A 290 -9.73 0.44 2.66
C ASP A 290 -9.76 -0.67 3.71
N THR A 291 -10.06 -0.31 4.95
CA THR A 291 -10.26 -1.25 6.06
C THR A 291 -11.42 -0.77 6.90
N VAL A 292 -12.24 -1.68 7.41
CA VAL A 292 -13.23 -1.40 8.43
C VAL A 292 -12.82 -2.02 9.75
N SER A 293 -12.94 -1.26 10.82
CA SER A 293 -12.83 -1.75 12.20
C SER A 293 -14.20 -2.06 12.77
N PHE A 294 -14.30 -3.12 13.55
CA PHE A 294 -15.49 -3.49 14.31
C PHE A 294 -15.28 -3.17 15.80
N PRO A 295 -15.73 -1.98 16.29
CA PRO A 295 -15.36 -1.47 17.62
C PRO A 295 -15.71 -2.42 18.77
N GLU A 296 -16.83 -3.15 18.67
CA GLU A 296 -17.23 -4.10 19.70
C GLU A 296 -16.27 -5.31 19.81
N ASN A 297 -15.74 -5.77 18.67
CA ASN A 297 -14.76 -6.86 18.64
C ASN A 297 -13.37 -6.35 19.03
N VAL A 298 -12.99 -5.14 18.57
CA VAL A 298 -11.76 -4.47 19.01
C VAL A 298 -11.74 -4.31 20.52
N ALA A 299 -12.86 -3.91 21.13
CA ALA A 299 -12.97 -3.76 22.59
C ALA A 299 -12.81 -5.09 23.36
N LYS A 300 -13.12 -6.23 22.75
CA LYS A 300 -13.02 -7.56 23.36
C LYS A 300 -11.70 -8.26 23.06
N TYR A 301 -11.22 -8.14 21.81
CA TYR A 301 -10.16 -9.01 21.28
C TYR A 301 -8.90 -8.21 20.88
N GLY A 302 -8.94 -6.88 20.88
CA GLY A 302 -7.87 -6.03 20.36
C GLY A 302 -7.85 -6.00 18.82
N VAL A 303 -6.83 -5.36 18.25
CA VAL A 303 -6.75 -5.06 16.81
C VAL A 303 -6.08 -6.17 15.97
N LEU A 304 -5.52 -7.22 16.57
CA LEU A 304 -4.78 -8.25 15.84
C LEU A 304 -5.65 -9.42 15.35
N ASN A 305 -6.98 -9.31 15.49
CA ASN A 305 -7.94 -10.34 15.05
C ASN A 305 -8.57 -9.96 13.71
N PHE A 306 -7.81 -10.22 12.63
CA PHE A 306 -8.17 -9.84 11.27
C PHE A 306 -8.93 -10.97 10.55
N ALA A 307 -9.95 -10.62 9.73
CA ALA A 307 -10.63 -11.55 8.85
C ALA A 307 -10.23 -11.36 7.39
N PHE A 308 -9.89 -12.47 6.73
CA PHE A 308 -9.61 -12.53 5.30
C PHE A 308 -10.79 -13.04 4.48
N ASP A 309 -11.79 -13.67 5.11
CA ASP A 309 -12.98 -14.18 4.45
C ASP A 309 -14.26 -13.85 5.24
N THR A 310 -15.41 -14.09 4.61
CA THR A 310 -16.71 -13.77 5.20
C THR A 310 -17.08 -14.67 6.40
N GLY A 311 -16.47 -15.84 6.52
CA GLY A 311 -16.72 -16.78 7.63
C GLY A 311 -16.20 -16.25 8.97
N ASP A 312 -15.12 -15.49 8.93
CA ASP A 312 -14.47 -14.94 10.11
C ASP A 312 -15.04 -13.57 10.54
N LEU A 313 -15.79 -12.87 9.66
CA LEU A 313 -16.31 -11.52 9.91
C LEU A 313 -17.02 -11.33 11.25
N PRO A 314 -17.87 -12.26 11.75
CA PRO A 314 -18.57 -12.06 13.01
C PRO A 314 -17.66 -11.91 14.24
N GLN A 315 -16.43 -12.43 14.16
CA GLN A 315 -15.45 -12.38 15.26
C GLN A 315 -14.24 -11.49 14.95
N ALA A 316 -14.16 -10.97 13.73
CA ALA A 316 -13.06 -10.13 13.32
C ALA A 316 -13.08 -8.77 14.00
N SER A 317 -11.92 -8.25 14.33
CA SER A 317 -11.73 -6.84 14.72
C SER A 317 -11.61 -5.93 13.52
N GLU A 318 -11.09 -6.46 12.42
CA GLU A 318 -10.75 -5.73 11.19
C GLU A 318 -10.98 -6.60 9.96
N THR A 319 -11.32 -5.97 8.83
CA THR A 319 -11.27 -6.60 7.51
C THR A 319 -11.03 -5.58 6.41
N PHE A 320 -10.49 -6.01 5.28
CA PHE A 320 -10.32 -5.15 4.11
C PHE A 320 -11.67 -4.80 3.47
N ARG A 321 -11.71 -3.61 2.88
CA ARG A 321 -12.87 -3.12 2.14
C ARG A 321 -12.43 -2.39 0.87
N ALA A 322 -13.30 -2.39 -0.11
CA ALA A 322 -13.15 -1.48 -1.26
C ALA A 322 -13.12 -0.02 -0.77
N VAL A 323 -12.35 0.84 -1.44
CA VAL A 323 -12.22 2.27 -1.09
C VAL A 323 -13.59 2.93 -0.94
N GLY A 324 -13.80 3.57 0.21
CA GLY A 324 -15.05 4.24 0.57
C GLY A 324 -16.11 3.35 1.22
N TYR A 325 -15.78 2.07 1.48
CA TYR A 325 -16.67 1.12 2.14
C TYR A 325 -16.21 0.75 3.56
N GLY A 326 -15.00 1.12 3.94
CA GLY A 326 -14.50 1.11 5.32
C GLY A 326 -14.58 2.51 5.93
N HIS A 327 -14.06 3.49 5.22
CA HIS A 327 -14.05 4.90 5.61
C HIS A 327 -14.83 5.77 4.63
N SER A 328 -15.21 6.98 5.08
CA SER A 328 -16.01 7.90 4.27
C SER A 328 -15.27 8.49 3.06
N ALA A 329 -16.01 8.90 2.03
CA ALA A 329 -15.44 9.61 0.89
C ALA A 329 -14.74 10.93 1.30
N SER A 330 -15.15 11.57 2.40
CA SER A 330 -14.47 12.77 2.93
C SER A 330 -13.07 12.46 3.46
N LEU A 331 -12.86 11.31 4.12
CA LEU A 331 -11.52 10.86 4.50
C LEU A 331 -10.67 10.58 3.27
N TRP A 332 -11.19 9.85 2.30
CA TRP A 332 -10.49 9.58 1.05
C TRP A 332 -10.17 10.83 0.25
N LYS A 333 -11.03 11.86 0.31
CA LYS A 333 -10.72 13.18 -0.25
C LYS A 333 -9.52 13.81 0.44
N SER A 334 -9.44 13.73 1.78
CA SER A 334 -8.29 14.22 2.54
C SER A 334 -7.01 13.44 2.22
N VAL A 335 -7.10 12.12 2.05
CA VAL A 335 -6.01 11.25 1.64
C VAL A 335 -5.48 11.62 0.26
N VAL A 336 -6.35 11.73 -0.75
CA VAL A 336 -5.95 12.12 -2.11
C VAL A 336 -5.34 13.52 -2.11
N LYS A 337 -5.93 14.46 -1.35
CA LYS A 337 -5.36 15.80 -1.19
C LYS A 337 -3.97 15.77 -0.58
N ALA A 338 -3.74 14.96 0.46
CA ALA A 338 -2.42 14.84 1.08
C ALA A 338 -1.36 14.33 0.09
N TYR A 339 -1.67 13.35 -0.76
CA TYR A 339 -0.79 12.95 -1.84
C TYR A 339 -0.48 14.10 -2.81
N MET A 340 -1.50 14.88 -3.21
CA MET A 340 -1.30 16.04 -4.08
C MET A 340 -0.42 17.11 -3.41
N ASP A 341 -0.65 17.40 -2.12
CA ASP A 341 0.09 18.40 -1.35
C ASP A 341 1.57 18.03 -1.17
N THR A 342 1.89 16.73 -1.11
CA THR A 342 3.29 16.26 -1.01
C THR A 342 4.02 16.23 -2.34
N GLY A 343 3.35 16.55 -3.45
CA GLY A 343 3.93 16.46 -4.79
C GLY A 343 4.17 15.02 -5.26
N TYR A 344 3.40 14.05 -4.75
CA TYR A 344 3.50 12.66 -5.17
C TYR A 344 3.27 12.51 -6.68
N GLU A 345 4.19 11.81 -7.35
CA GLU A 345 4.23 11.69 -8.82
C GLU A 345 3.82 10.32 -9.35
N GLY A 346 3.51 9.36 -8.47
CA GLY A 346 3.08 8.02 -8.85
C GLY A 346 1.60 7.94 -9.21
N ILE A 347 1.02 6.77 -9.02
CA ILE A 347 -0.40 6.48 -9.27
C ILE A 347 -1.13 6.15 -7.97
N LEU A 348 -2.44 6.31 -7.96
CA LEU A 348 -3.32 5.76 -6.94
C LEU A 348 -3.76 4.37 -7.41
N SER A 349 -3.04 3.33 -6.99
CA SER A 349 -3.24 1.94 -7.42
C SER A 349 -4.32 1.27 -6.58
N ILE A 350 -5.47 0.98 -7.17
CA ILE A 350 -6.53 0.24 -6.49
C ILE A 350 -6.06 -1.20 -6.27
N GLU A 351 -6.03 -1.61 -5.01
CA GLU A 351 -5.89 -3.01 -4.62
C GLU A 351 -7.18 -3.44 -3.90
N ASN A 352 -7.87 -4.44 -4.43
CA ASN A 352 -9.15 -4.88 -3.86
C ASN A 352 -9.07 -6.30 -3.32
N GLU A 353 -9.12 -6.41 -1.99
CA GLU A 353 -9.19 -7.64 -1.24
C GLU A 353 -10.44 -7.66 -0.32
N ASP A 354 -11.49 -6.93 -0.70
CA ASP A 354 -12.75 -6.89 0.04
C ASP A 354 -13.45 -8.27 -0.04
N PRO A 355 -13.69 -8.96 1.07
CA PRO A 355 -14.33 -10.27 1.05
C PRO A 355 -15.82 -10.22 0.69
N ILE A 356 -16.44 -9.03 0.66
CA ILE A 356 -17.84 -8.79 0.33
C ILE A 356 -17.98 -8.25 -1.10
N LEU A 357 -17.19 -7.23 -1.45
CA LEU A 357 -17.15 -6.61 -2.78
C LEU A 357 -15.93 -7.16 -3.55
N THR A 358 -15.98 -8.44 -3.87
CA THR A 358 -14.86 -9.17 -4.46
C THR A 358 -14.59 -8.80 -5.91
N GLY A 359 -13.34 -8.97 -6.36
CA GLY A 359 -12.93 -8.87 -7.77
C GLY A 359 -13.27 -7.53 -8.40
N ALA A 360 -13.73 -7.57 -9.64
CA ALA A 360 -14.04 -6.40 -10.46
C ALA A 360 -15.07 -5.45 -9.84
N VAL A 361 -16.03 -5.97 -9.06
CA VAL A 361 -17.06 -5.13 -8.41
C VAL A 361 -16.44 -4.17 -7.41
N GLY A 362 -15.50 -4.64 -6.59
CA GLY A 362 -14.78 -3.79 -5.64
C GLY A 362 -13.93 -2.73 -6.35
N VAL A 363 -13.28 -3.09 -7.46
CA VAL A 363 -12.51 -2.14 -8.28
C VAL A 363 -13.41 -1.05 -8.86
N GLU A 364 -14.59 -1.40 -9.42
CA GLU A 364 -15.55 -0.42 -9.94
C GLU A 364 -15.97 0.59 -8.87
N ARG A 365 -16.26 0.10 -7.64
CA ARG A 365 -16.65 0.94 -6.50
C ARG A 365 -15.51 1.86 -6.05
N ALA A 366 -14.32 1.32 -5.90
CA ALA A 366 -13.12 2.08 -5.56
C ALA A 366 -12.80 3.16 -6.61
N ALA A 367 -12.85 2.80 -7.90
CA ALA A 367 -12.63 3.71 -9.02
C ALA A 367 -13.64 4.86 -9.01
N TYR A 368 -14.93 4.58 -8.76
CA TYR A 368 -15.96 5.59 -8.64
C TYR A 368 -15.65 6.60 -7.52
N VAL A 369 -15.33 6.13 -6.33
CA VAL A 369 -15.02 7.00 -5.18
C VAL A 369 -13.78 7.84 -5.47
N LEU A 370 -12.68 7.22 -5.91
CA LEU A 370 -11.41 7.92 -6.15
C LEU A 370 -11.52 8.96 -7.28
N LYS A 371 -12.23 8.64 -8.36
CA LYS A 371 -12.47 9.59 -9.45
C LYS A 371 -13.27 10.80 -9.00
N ASN A 372 -14.34 10.60 -8.23
CA ASN A 372 -15.16 11.68 -7.72
C ASN A 372 -14.37 12.58 -6.78
N VAL A 373 -13.68 12.03 -5.76
CA VAL A 373 -12.91 12.86 -4.83
C VAL A 373 -11.74 13.59 -5.53
N ARG A 374 -11.10 12.96 -6.50
CA ARG A 374 -10.04 13.59 -7.30
C ARG A 374 -10.59 14.74 -8.13
N ASN A 375 -11.71 14.55 -8.81
CA ASN A 375 -12.34 15.56 -9.65
C ASN A 375 -12.82 16.76 -8.81
N GLU A 376 -13.45 16.51 -7.65
CA GLU A 376 -13.82 17.57 -6.72
C GLU A 376 -12.62 18.42 -6.26
N LEU A 377 -11.44 17.79 -6.03
CA LEU A 377 -10.22 18.50 -5.66
C LEU A 377 -9.66 19.34 -6.80
N LEU A 378 -9.84 18.88 -8.04
CA LEU A 378 -9.38 19.58 -9.25
C LEU A 378 -10.40 20.60 -9.77
N GLY A 379 -11.64 20.60 -9.27
CA GLY A 379 -12.72 21.46 -9.73
C GLY A 379 -13.27 21.05 -11.11
N THR A 380 -13.25 19.76 -11.46
CA THR A 380 -13.67 19.20 -12.75
C THR A 380 -14.83 18.22 -12.61
#